data_427ae11606a99e607f4c76e62c9cf892
#
_entry.id   427ae11606a99e607f4c76e62c9cf892
#
_cell.length_a   1.000
_cell.length_b   1.000
_cell.length_c   1.000
_cell.angle_alpha   90.00
_cell.angle_beta   90.00
_cell.angle_gamma   90.00
#
_symmetry.space_group_name_H-M   'P 1'
#
loop_
_entity.id
_entity.type
_entity.pdbx_description
1 polymer ?
#
loop_
_entity_poly.entity_id
_entity_poly.type
_entity_poly.pdbx_seq_one_letter_code
_entity_poly.pdbx_strand_id
1 'polypeptide(L)' 'MKKKIFIEGMSCGHCVKHATEALNEINGMTKVDVNLAGKYAIVEGSENISDEAIKAAIDEVGYEVVGIEEA' A
#
# COMPACT_ATOMS: atom_id res chain seq x y z
N MET A 1 10.41 8.65 3.88
CA MET A 1 9.67 8.42 2.63
C MET A 1 8.18 8.50 2.92
N LYS A 2 7.44 9.19 2.08
CA LYS A 2 5.99 9.23 2.13
C LYS A 2 5.47 9.14 0.71
N LYS A 3 4.59 8.19 0.45
CA LYS A 3 4.08 7.93 -0.89
C LYS A 3 2.58 7.68 -0.88
N LYS A 4 1.96 8.01 -2.01
CA LYS A 4 0.55 7.69 -2.27
C LYS A 4 0.50 6.58 -3.31
N ILE A 5 -0.15 5.49 -2.96
CA ILE A 5 -0.19 4.27 -3.76
C ILE A 5 -1.61 4.06 -4.24
N PHE A 6 -1.81 4.04 -5.56
CA PHE A 6 -3.13 3.77 -6.13
C PHE A 6 -3.31 2.28 -6.32
N ILE A 7 -4.40 1.74 -5.78
CA ILE A 7 -4.64 0.30 -5.69
C ILE A 7 -5.97 -0.06 -6.33
N GLU A 8 -5.95 -1.03 -7.23
CA GLU A 8 -7.16 -1.60 -7.81
C GLU A 8 -7.47 -2.97 -7.20
N GLY A 9 -8.74 -3.32 -7.15
CA GLY A 9 -9.18 -4.62 -6.65
C GLY A 9 -9.72 -4.62 -5.24
N MET A 10 -9.57 -3.53 -4.50
CA MET A 10 -10.16 -3.41 -3.17
C MET A 10 -11.65 -3.11 -3.32
N SER A 11 -12.50 -3.92 -2.69
CA SER A 11 -13.94 -3.78 -2.82
C SER A 11 -14.70 -3.74 -1.49
N CYS A 12 -14.02 -3.96 -0.36
CA CYS A 12 -14.68 -4.01 0.94
C CYS A 12 -13.70 -3.73 2.08
N GLY A 13 -14.21 -3.62 3.31
CA GLY A 13 -13.38 -3.36 4.49
C GLY A 13 -12.34 -4.44 4.76
N HIS A 14 -12.62 -5.68 4.42
CA HIS A 14 -11.64 -6.76 4.57
C HIS A 14 -10.45 -6.56 3.65
N CYS A 15 -10.69 -6.02 2.47
CA CYS A 15 -9.62 -5.70 1.52
C CYS A 15 -8.71 -4.62 2.09
N VAL A 16 -9.29 -3.60 2.72
CA VAL A 16 -8.52 -2.54 3.38
C VAL A 16 -7.62 -3.13 4.47
N LYS A 17 -8.16 -4.03 5.28
CA LYS A 17 -7.40 -4.67 6.34
C LYS A 17 -6.24 -5.49 5.79
N HIS A 18 -6.48 -6.30 4.76
CA HIS A 18 -5.44 -7.12 4.13
C HIS A 18 -4.34 -6.25 3.53
N ALA A 19 -4.72 -5.19 2.81
CA ALA A 19 -3.75 -4.29 2.22
C ALA A 19 -2.92 -3.58 3.30
N THR A 20 -3.57 -3.14 4.38
CA THR A 20 -2.89 -2.50 5.50
C THR A 20 -1.87 -3.43 6.14
N GLU A 21 -2.27 -4.68 6.41
CA GLU A 21 -1.37 -5.67 7.00
C GLU A 21 -0.19 -5.98 6.08
N ALA A 22 -0.45 -6.16 4.80
CA ALA A 22 0.60 -6.46 3.82
C ALA A 22 1.63 -5.34 3.75
N LEU A 23 1.17 -4.10 3.72
CA LEU A 23 2.08 -2.94 3.68
C LEU A 23 2.85 -2.77 4.98
N ASN A 24 2.22 -3.04 6.13
CA ASN A 24 2.89 -2.96 7.42
C ASN A 24 3.97 -4.02 7.60
N GLU A 25 3.88 -5.12 6.90
CA GLU A 25 4.89 -6.18 6.95
C GLU A 25 6.18 -5.81 6.22
N ILE A 26 6.16 -4.78 5.39
CA ILE A 26 7.36 -4.33 4.71
C ILE A 26 8.35 -3.76 5.74
N ASN A 27 9.57 -4.28 5.73
CA ASN A 27 10.59 -3.85 6.65
C ASN A 27 10.90 -2.37 6.48
N GLY A 28 10.77 -1.61 7.57
CA GLY A 28 10.98 -0.16 7.55
C GLY A 28 9.71 0.67 7.40
N MET A 29 8.57 0.04 7.19
CA MET A 29 7.29 0.76 7.10
C MET A 29 6.87 1.23 8.49
N THR A 30 6.55 2.53 8.63
CA THR A 30 6.18 3.11 9.92
C THR A 30 4.73 3.55 10.00
N LYS A 31 4.10 3.84 8.86
CA LYS A 31 2.70 4.27 8.85
C LYS A 31 2.03 3.84 7.56
N VAL A 32 0.82 3.30 7.68
CA VAL A 32 0.00 2.90 6.54
C VAL A 32 -1.43 3.38 6.80
N ASP A 33 -1.99 4.09 5.83
CA ASP A 33 -3.36 4.60 5.89
C ASP A 33 -4.05 4.31 4.56
N VAL A 34 -4.94 3.33 4.53
CA VAL A 34 -5.61 2.88 3.32
C VAL A 34 -6.99 3.52 3.23
N ASN A 35 -7.29 4.13 2.08
CA ASN A 35 -8.58 4.75 1.81
C ASN A 35 -9.32 3.95 0.73
N LEU A 36 -10.36 3.25 1.13
CA LEU A 36 -11.15 2.41 0.21
C LEU A 36 -11.89 3.24 -0.83
N ALA A 37 -12.54 4.32 -0.40
CA ALA A 37 -13.33 5.16 -1.29
C ALA A 37 -12.46 5.81 -2.38
N GLY A 38 -11.25 6.21 -2.02
CA GLY A 38 -10.32 6.83 -2.94
C GLY A 38 -9.45 5.84 -3.72
N LYS A 39 -9.49 4.57 -3.34
CA LYS A 39 -8.69 3.49 -3.96
C LYS A 39 -7.19 3.75 -3.88
N TYR A 40 -6.72 4.26 -2.73
CA TYR A 40 -5.31 4.56 -2.54
C TYR A 40 -4.89 4.27 -1.10
N ALA A 41 -3.58 4.26 -0.88
CA ALA A 41 -2.99 4.20 0.45
C ALA A 41 -1.91 5.26 0.56
N ILE A 42 -1.79 5.87 1.74
CA ILE A 42 -0.69 6.76 2.07
C ILE A 42 0.24 5.99 2.99
N VAL A 43 1.50 5.88 2.63
CA VAL A 43 2.48 5.14 3.42
C VAL A 43 3.67 6.02 3.76
N GLU A 44 4.24 5.79 4.94
CA GLU A 44 5.46 6.44 5.39
C GLU A 44 6.41 5.37 5.89
N GLY A 45 7.70 5.58 5.69
CA GLY A 45 8.68 4.63 6.15
C GLY A 45 10.10 4.99 5.72
N SER A 46 10.99 4.01 5.82
CA SER A 46 12.39 4.16 5.46
C SER A 46 12.58 4.50 3.98
N GLU A 47 13.60 5.29 3.68
CA GLU A 47 14.00 5.59 2.31
C GLU A 47 14.39 4.34 1.51
N ASN A 48 14.71 3.25 2.20
CA ASN A 48 15.11 2.00 1.56
C ASN A 48 13.96 1.18 0.99
N ILE A 49 12.71 1.56 1.31
CA ILE A 49 11.55 0.85 0.78
C ILE A 49 11.38 1.18 -0.70
N SER A 50 11.45 0.15 -1.54
CA SER A 50 11.31 0.33 -2.99
C SER A 50 9.86 0.24 -3.43
N ASP A 51 9.56 0.83 -4.58
CA ASP A 51 8.23 0.71 -5.19
C ASP A 51 7.92 -0.76 -5.51
N GLU A 52 8.94 -1.53 -5.88
CA GLU A 52 8.77 -2.95 -6.17
C GLU A 52 8.34 -3.74 -4.95
N ALA A 53 8.88 -3.42 -3.77
CA ALA A 53 8.48 -4.07 -2.53
C ALA A 53 7.01 -3.77 -2.21
N ILE A 54 6.58 -2.55 -2.43
CA ILE A 54 5.19 -2.13 -2.23
C ILE A 54 4.27 -2.88 -3.20
N LYS A 55 4.64 -2.92 -4.48
CA LYS A 55 3.86 -3.64 -5.49
C LYS A 55 3.74 -5.12 -5.18
N ALA A 56 4.84 -5.74 -4.76
CA ALA A 56 4.84 -7.16 -4.42
C ALA A 56 3.93 -7.46 -3.23
N ALA A 57 3.95 -6.62 -2.20
CA ALA A 57 3.12 -6.79 -1.02
C ALA A 57 1.62 -6.74 -1.38
N ILE A 58 1.24 -5.78 -2.20
CA ILE A 58 -0.16 -5.62 -2.62
C ILE A 58 -0.58 -6.75 -3.56
N ASP A 59 0.29 -7.13 -4.48
CA ASP A 59 0.03 -8.23 -5.41
C ASP A 59 -0.20 -9.55 -4.69
N GLU A 60 0.56 -9.79 -3.63
CA GLU A 60 0.49 -11.02 -2.84
C GLU A 60 -0.88 -11.23 -2.20
N VAL A 61 -1.58 -10.16 -1.86
CA VAL A 61 -2.93 -10.25 -1.28
C VAL A 61 -4.04 -10.14 -2.33
N GLY A 62 -3.67 -10.16 -3.61
CA GLY A 62 -4.62 -10.26 -4.71
C GLY A 62 -5.10 -8.94 -5.29
N TYR A 63 -4.43 -7.84 -4.99
CA TYR A 63 -4.76 -6.52 -5.54
C TYR A 63 -3.65 -6.03 -6.46
N GLU A 64 -3.87 -4.91 -7.13
CA GLU A 64 -2.90 -4.39 -8.08
C GLU A 64 -2.56 -2.94 -7.77
N VAL A 65 -1.27 -2.62 -7.77
CA VAL A 65 -0.81 -1.23 -7.70
C VAL A 65 -0.79 -0.68 -9.11
N VAL A 66 -1.58 0.37 -9.36
CA VAL A 66 -1.67 1.00 -10.68
C VAL A 66 -0.91 2.31 -10.78
N GLY A 67 -0.41 2.82 -9.68
CA GLY A 67 0.43 4.02 -9.68
C GLY A 67 1.00 4.29 -8.30
N ILE A 68 2.15 4.95 -8.26
CA ILE A 68 2.80 5.38 -7.03
C ILE A 68 3.29 6.80 -7.23
N GLU A 69 2.94 7.69 -6.30
CA GLU A 69 3.35 9.09 -6.33
C GLU A 69 4.03 9.46 -5.00
N GLU A 70 4.93 10.43 -5.06
CA GLU A 70 5.45 11.06 -3.85
C GLU A 70 4.30 11.84 -3.20
N ALA A 71 4.18 11.77 -1.89
CA ALA A 71 3.11 12.45 -1.17
C ALA A 71 3.65 13.54 -0.25
#